data_2b61e14ae172f1a6bca22d541fd95686
#
_entry.id   2b61e14ae172f1a6bca22d541fd95686
#
_cell.length_a   1.000
_cell.length_b   1.000
_cell.length_c   1.000
_cell.angle_alpha   90.00
_cell.angle_beta   90.00
_cell.angle_gamma   90.00
#
_symmetry.space_group_name_H-M   'P 1'
#
loop_
_entity.id
_entity.type
_entity.pdbx_description
1 polymer ?
#
loop_
_entity_poly.entity_id
_entity_poly.type
_entity_poly.pdbx_seq_one_letter_code
_entity_poly.pdbx_strand_id
1 'polypeptide(L)'
;MSGLGAEKIMQELESEFTKNFRKKIDEYYKKSIEDFQKSVAEYGLRESFTAINWGDWETEKMLAKAVKEKLTKDGYYVTIHREHYITIHLDRPKTNISLWKRFINKFK
;
A
#
# COMPACT_ATOMS: atom_id res chain seq x y z
N MET A 1 38.16 10.62 -20.64
CA MET A 1 37.49 9.87 -19.58
C MET A 1 36.14 10.33 -19.29
N SER A 2 35.54 10.64 -20.33
CA SER A 2 34.25 11.26 -20.27
C SER A 2 33.16 10.38 -19.69
N GLY A 3 33.25 9.09 -19.79
CA GLY A 3 32.17 8.24 -19.31
C GLY A 3 32.10 8.01 -17.81
N LEU A 4 33.21 8.31 -17.14
CA LEU A 4 33.31 8.00 -15.73
C LEU A 4 32.28 8.71 -14.88
N GLY A 5 32.05 9.96 -15.17
CA GLY A 5 31.10 10.74 -14.39
C GLY A 5 29.69 10.26 -14.52
N ALA A 6 29.22 10.06 -15.74
CA ALA A 6 27.84 9.70 -16.00
C ALA A 6 27.49 8.31 -15.47
N GLU A 7 28.32 7.32 -15.78
CA GLU A 7 28.05 5.95 -15.37
C GLU A 7 28.09 5.80 -13.85
N LYS A 8 29.08 6.39 -13.22
CA LYS A 8 29.21 6.34 -11.78
C LYS A 8 28.07 7.06 -11.08
N ILE A 9 27.71 8.23 -11.58
CA ILE A 9 26.59 9.00 -11.02
C ILE A 9 25.29 8.22 -11.15
N MET A 10 25.03 7.60 -12.29
CA MET A 10 23.85 6.80 -12.49
C MET A 10 23.75 5.64 -11.53
N GLN A 11 24.85 4.94 -11.28
CA GLN A 11 24.91 3.86 -10.33
C GLN A 11 24.65 4.34 -8.90
N GLU A 12 25.23 5.48 -8.53
CA GLU A 12 25.00 6.07 -7.22
C GLU A 12 23.55 6.49 -7.04
N LEU A 13 22.95 7.08 -8.07
CA LEU A 13 21.55 7.50 -8.02
C LEU A 13 20.61 6.31 -7.91
N GLU A 14 20.88 5.23 -8.64
CA GLU A 14 20.09 4.00 -8.51
C GLU A 14 20.15 3.42 -7.10
N SER A 15 21.35 3.41 -6.53
CA SER A 15 21.58 2.92 -5.17
C SER A 15 20.81 3.79 -4.17
N GLU A 16 20.90 5.10 -4.33
CA GLU A 16 20.20 6.05 -3.47
C GLU A 16 18.69 5.93 -3.61
N PHE A 17 18.21 5.81 -4.83
CA PHE A 17 16.78 5.58 -5.10
C PHE A 17 16.30 4.31 -4.41
N THR A 18 17.08 3.22 -4.53
CA THR A 18 16.72 1.95 -3.91
C THR A 18 16.61 2.07 -2.39
N LYS A 19 17.54 2.77 -1.77
CA LYS A 19 17.50 3.02 -0.34
C LYS A 19 16.26 3.82 0.05
N ASN A 20 16.00 4.89 -0.68
CA ASN A 20 14.85 5.74 -0.39
C ASN A 20 13.54 5.01 -0.62
N PHE A 21 13.48 4.18 -1.65
CA PHE A 21 12.31 3.37 -1.95
C PHE A 21 12.02 2.40 -0.81
N ARG A 22 13.04 1.72 -0.30
CA ARG A 22 12.90 0.81 0.83
C ARG A 22 12.43 1.53 2.08
N LYS A 23 12.98 2.72 2.34
CA LYS A 23 12.53 3.55 3.46
C LYS A 23 11.05 3.90 3.33
N LYS A 24 10.61 4.25 2.14
CA LYS A 24 9.22 4.60 1.88
C LYS A 24 8.30 3.40 2.04
N ILE A 25 8.74 2.21 1.65
CA ILE A 25 7.97 0.99 1.88
C ILE A 25 7.72 0.83 3.39
N ASP A 26 8.76 0.97 4.20
CA ASP A 26 8.63 0.84 5.65
C ASP A 26 7.74 1.93 6.25
N GLU A 27 7.89 3.17 5.81
CA GLU A 27 7.08 4.28 6.28
C GLU A 27 5.60 4.06 5.99
N TYR A 28 5.26 3.71 4.75
CA TYR A 28 3.87 3.49 4.37
C TYR A 28 3.30 2.21 4.95
N TYR A 29 4.13 1.20 5.13
CA TYR A 29 3.73 -0.01 5.83
C TYR A 29 3.24 0.34 7.25
N LYS A 30 4.05 1.07 8.00
CA LYS A 30 3.69 1.49 9.35
C LYS A 30 2.48 2.41 9.37
N LYS A 31 2.48 3.37 8.46
CA LYS A 31 1.37 4.33 8.36
C LYS A 31 0.05 3.65 8.05
N SER A 32 0.07 2.67 7.14
CA SER A 32 -1.12 1.92 6.77
C SER A 32 -1.70 1.18 7.97
N ILE A 33 -0.84 0.57 8.78
CA ILE A 33 -1.26 -0.15 9.98
C ILE A 33 -1.82 0.82 11.01
N GLU A 34 -1.16 1.95 11.23
CA GLU A 34 -1.63 2.98 12.15
C GLU A 34 -3.00 3.52 11.73
N ASP A 35 -3.15 3.84 10.44
CA ASP A 35 -4.41 4.31 9.88
C ASP A 35 -5.51 3.25 10.07
N PHE A 36 -5.18 1.99 9.85
CA PHE A 36 -6.11 0.89 10.01
C PHE A 36 -6.54 0.74 11.48
N GLN A 37 -5.60 0.73 12.39
CA GLN A 37 -5.88 0.63 13.82
C GLN A 37 -6.79 1.77 14.27
N LYS A 38 -6.48 2.97 13.82
CA LYS A 38 -7.28 4.15 14.16
C LYS A 38 -8.68 4.06 13.58
N SER A 39 -8.81 3.66 12.33
CA SER A 39 -10.11 3.53 11.67
C SER A 39 -11.00 2.53 12.38
N VAL A 40 -10.46 1.39 12.76
CA VAL A 40 -11.24 0.34 13.42
C VAL A 40 -11.51 0.71 14.88
N ALA A 41 -10.48 1.08 15.62
CA ALA A 41 -10.60 1.30 17.07
C ALA A 41 -11.33 2.58 17.44
N GLU A 42 -11.06 3.67 16.72
CA GLU A 42 -11.65 4.97 17.06
C GLU A 42 -12.96 5.24 16.34
N TYR A 43 -13.09 4.81 15.08
CA TYR A 43 -14.26 5.15 14.28
C TYR A 43 -15.16 3.95 13.98
N GLY A 44 -14.75 2.75 14.34
CA GLY A 44 -15.53 1.55 14.09
C GLY A 44 -15.67 1.19 12.62
N LEU A 45 -14.76 1.68 11.78
CA LEU A 45 -14.77 1.37 10.36
C LEU A 45 -14.16 -0.01 10.12
N ARG A 46 -14.55 -0.61 9.01
CA ARG A 46 -14.05 -1.95 8.68
C ARG A 46 -12.90 -1.92 7.68
N GLU A 47 -12.46 -0.74 7.30
CA GLU A 47 -11.36 -0.57 6.36
C GLU A 47 -10.69 0.78 6.56
N SER A 48 -9.46 0.90 6.06
CA SER A 48 -8.74 2.16 6.08
C SER A 48 -8.10 2.40 4.72
N PHE A 49 -7.93 3.66 4.38
CA PHE A 49 -7.27 4.08 3.15
C PHE A 49 -6.01 4.86 3.48
N THR A 50 -4.92 4.50 2.83
CA THR A 50 -3.66 5.23 2.97
C THR A 50 -3.16 5.60 1.58
N ALA A 51 -3.01 6.89 1.34
CA ALA A 51 -2.53 7.37 0.04
C ALA A 51 -1.01 7.27 -0.04
N ILE A 52 -0.53 6.77 -1.17
CA ILE A 52 0.89 6.71 -1.46
C ILE A 52 1.25 7.91 -2.31
N ASN A 53 2.19 8.71 -1.87
CA ASN A 53 2.66 9.89 -2.59
C ASN A 53 4.17 9.81 -2.80
N TRP A 54 4.61 9.97 -4.02
CA TRP A 54 6.03 10.01 -4.34
C TRP A 54 6.37 11.17 -5.27
N GLY A 55 5.42 11.58 -6.10
CA GLY A 55 5.64 12.61 -7.10
C GLY A 55 5.72 12.08 -8.53
N ASP A 56 5.90 10.78 -8.68
CA ASP A 56 5.92 10.12 -9.97
C ASP A 56 4.92 8.97 -9.96
N TRP A 57 4.01 8.98 -10.93
CA TRP A 57 2.93 7.99 -11.01
C TRP A 57 3.41 6.55 -11.04
N GLU A 58 4.41 6.28 -11.89
CA GLU A 58 4.93 4.91 -12.02
C GLU A 58 5.58 4.43 -10.74
N THR A 59 6.32 5.29 -10.08
CA THR A 59 6.97 4.97 -8.81
C THR A 59 5.93 4.76 -7.72
N GLU A 60 4.88 5.56 -7.70
CA GLU A 60 3.79 5.40 -6.73
C GLU A 60 3.11 4.04 -6.89
N LYS A 61 2.87 3.60 -8.12
CA LYS A 61 2.30 2.28 -8.39
C LYS A 61 3.20 1.16 -7.87
N MET A 62 4.49 1.26 -8.13
CA MET A 62 5.47 0.29 -7.66
C MET A 62 5.52 0.25 -6.13
N LEU A 63 5.50 1.41 -5.52
CA LEU A 63 5.54 1.54 -4.07
C LEU A 63 4.28 0.95 -3.44
N ALA A 64 3.12 1.24 -4.00
CA ALA A 64 1.85 0.69 -3.53
C ALA A 64 1.85 -0.84 -3.58
N LYS A 65 2.35 -1.42 -4.66
CA LYS A 65 2.46 -2.87 -4.80
C LYS A 65 3.39 -3.47 -3.74
N ALA A 66 4.54 -2.83 -3.52
CA ALA A 66 5.51 -3.30 -2.55
C ALA A 66 4.96 -3.26 -1.12
N VAL A 67 4.26 -2.19 -0.77
CA VAL A 67 3.61 -2.05 0.54
C VAL A 67 2.52 -3.11 0.70
N LYS A 68 1.71 -3.31 -0.34
CA LYS A 68 0.67 -4.33 -0.32
C LYS A 68 1.25 -5.72 -0.09
N GLU A 69 2.33 -6.07 -0.78
CA GLU A 69 2.97 -7.37 -0.60
C GLU A 69 3.45 -7.58 0.83
N LYS A 70 4.05 -6.55 1.40
CA LYS A 70 4.54 -6.63 2.78
C LYS A 70 3.39 -6.81 3.78
N LEU A 71 2.33 -6.04 3.63
CA LEU A 71 1.15 -6.17 4.48
C LEU A 71 0.47 -7.53 4.32
N THR A 72 0.38 -8.01 3.09
CA THR A 72 -0.24 -9.31 2.81
C THR A 72 0.54 -10.45 3.44
N LYS A 73 1.87 -10.39 3.40
CA LYS A 73 2.73 -11.38 4.05
C LYS A 73 2.50 -11.42 5.55
N ASP A 74 2.19 -10.29 6.15
CA ASP A 74 1.93 -10.21 7.59
C ASP A 74 0.51 -10.60 7.96
N GLY A 75 -0.30 -10.97 6.98
CA GLY A 75 -1.65 -11.47 7.22
C GLY A 75 -2.78 -10.47 7.07
N TYR A 76 -2.48 -9.25 6.64
CA TYR A 76 -3.52 -8.25 6.42
C TYR A 76 -4.24 -8.49 5.09
N TYR A 77 -5.51 -8.13 5.05
CA TYR A 77 -6.29 -8.17 3.81
C TYR A 77 -6.19 -6.80 3.14
N VAL A 78 -5.50 -6.74 2.01
CA VAL A 78 -5.12 -5.47 1.39
C VAL A 78 -5.55 -5.44 -0.07
N THR A 79 -6.10 -4.31 -0.48
CA THR A 79 -6.37 -4.03 -1.89
C THR A 79 -5.75 -2.69 -2.25
N ILE A 80 -5.52 -2.48 -3.54
CA ILE A 80 -5.04 -1.18 -4.04
C ILE A 80 -6.19 -0.54 -4.83
N HIS A 81 -6.50 0.69 -4.47
CA HIS A 81 -7.56 1.45 -5.13
C HIS A 81 -6.93 2.61 -5.88
N ARG A 82 -7.34 2.82 -7.12
CA ARG A 82 -6.82 3.89 -7.99
C ARG A 82 -5.28 3.91 -8.07
N GLU A 83 -4.68 2.71 -7.98
CA GLU A 83 -3.24 2.48 -8.15
C GLU A 83 -2.33 3.09 -7.08
N HIS A 84 -2.80 3.99 -6.24
CA HIS A 84 -1.97 4.60 -5.21
C HIS A 84 -2.62 4.70 -3.82
N TYR A 85 -3.78 4.11 -3.64
CA TYR A 85 -4.39 4.02 -2.31
C TYR A 85 -4.29 2.59 -1.81
N ILE A 86 -3.67 2.42 -0.65
CA ILE A 86 -3.64 1.13 0.04
C ILE A 86 -4.87 1.06 0.92
N THR A 87 -5.66 0.00 0.75
CA THR A 87 -6.83 -0.23 1.59
C THR A 87 -6.61 -1.50 2.38
N ILE A 88 -6.64 -1.40 3.71
CA ILE A 88 -6.59 -2.57 4.60
C ILE A 88 -8.02 -2.84 5.07
N HIS A 89 -8.45 -4.08 4.96
CA HIS A 89 -9.78 -4.52 5.34
C HIS A 89 -9.74 -5.36 6.62
N LEU A 90 -10.68 -5.15 7.50
CA LEU A 90 -10.78 -5.95 8.73
C LEU A 90 -11.12 -7.40 8.41
N ASP A 91 -11.97 -7.61 7.43
CA ASP A 91 -12.34 -8.94 6.98
C ASP A 91 -11.80 -9.20 5.59
N ARG A 92 -11.61 -10.48 5.28
CA ARG A 92 -11.17 -10.87 3.95
C ARG A 92 -12.13 -10.32 2.88
N PRO A 93 -11.63 -9.56 1.90
CA PRO A 93 -12.46 -9.03 0.84
C PRO A 93 -13.13 -10.17 0.08
N LYS A 94 -14.43 -10.07 -0.10
CA LYS A 94 -15.21 -11.04 -0.86
C LYS A 94 -15.84 -10.33 -2.04
N THR A 95 -16.26 -11.10 -3.03
CA THR A 95 -16.97 -10.52 -4.15
C THR A 95 -18.22 -9.83 -3.62
N ASN A 96 -18.55 -8.69 -4.17
CA ASN A 96 -19.71 -7.92 -3.73
C ASN A 96 -20.99 -8.73 -3.72
N ILE A 97 -21.13 -9.63 -4.68
CA ILE A 97 -22.33 -10.47 -4.80
C ILE A 97 -22.50 -11.38 -3.59
N SER A 98 -21.43 -12.02 -3.13
CA SER A 98 -21.48 -12.88 -1.95
C SER A 98 -21.83 -12.09 -0.70
N LEU A 99 -21.24 -10.92 -0.57
CA LEU A 99 -21.47 -10.06 0.59
C LEU A 99 -22.91 -9.58 0.63
N TRP A 100 -23.44 -9.16 -0.50
CA TRP A 100 -24.83 -8.71 -0.63
C TRP A 100 -25.81 -9.82 -0.30
N LYS A 101 -25.57 -11.04 -0.78
CA LYS A 101 -26.44 -12.18 -0.49
C LYS A 101 -26.49 -12.47 1.00
N ARG A 102 -25.36 -12.45 1.67
CA ARG A 102 -25.29 -12.64 3.12
C ARG A 102 -26.03 -11.54 3.87
N PHE A 103 -25.83 -10.31 3.43
CA PHE A 103 -26.44 -9.14 4.04
C PHE A 103 -27.96 -9.20 3.90
N ILE A 104 -28.45 -9.48 2.71
CA ILE A 104 -29.89 -9.58 2.44
C ILE A 104 -30.52 -10.73 3.24
N ASN A 105 -29.87 -11.88 3.27
CA ASN A 105 -30.38 -13.04 4.01
C ASN A 105 -30.47 -12.77 5.51
N LYS A 106 -29.62 -11.93 6.02
CA LYS A 106 -29.60 -11.59 7.43
C LYS A 106 -30.79 -10.74 7.84
N PHE A 107 -31.34 -9.99 6.90
CA PHE A 107 -32.47 -9.07 7.17
C PHE A 107 -33.79 -9.56 6.65
N LYS A 108 -33.84 -10.76 6.14
CA LYS A 108 -35.06 -11.43 5.81
C LYS A 108 -35.47 -12.30 7.00
#